data_f68db287bd4378d871608ca09bc1449b
#
_entry.id   f68db287bd4378d871608ca09bc1449b
#
_cell.length_a   1.000
_cell.length_b   1.000
_cell.length_c   1.000
_cell.angle_alpha   90.00
_cell.angle_beta   90.00
_cell.angle_gamma   90.00
#
_symmetry.space_group_name_H-M   'P 1'
#
loop_
_entity.id
_entity.type
_entity.pdbx_description
1 polymer ?
#
loop_
_entity_poly.entity_id
_entity_poly.type
_entity_poly.pdbx_seq_one_letter_code
_entity_poly.pdbx_strand_id
1 'polypeptide(L)'
;MINMSKEEGINKFKRASSLVIMSAVCATSVFSVGAFSRQVNVNADDRTISAITVTGDTFEILDRVGVKMSEGDSVDRKDEIDGSLKLDVKRAFDVSVSKGDKTVNLKKSQGTVKDAIESSGIELDETDICNFPEDKSLEPGMNIVISKTVGIKLAVDGEIKD
;
A
#
# COMPACT_ATOMS: atom_id res chain seq x y z
N MET A 1 22.77 16.78 72.72
CA MET A 1 21.44 16.40 72.16
C MET A 1 21.22 17.20 70.92
N ILE A 2 21.69 16.73 69.80
CA ILE A 2 21.70 17.50 68.52
C ILE A 2 20.67 16.90 67.60
N ASN A 3 19.63 17.59 67.44
CA ASN A 3 18.82 17.99 66.27
C ASN A 3 18.65 16.91 65.17
N MET A 4 18.13 15.74 65.52
CA MET A 4 17.68 14.73 64.52
C MET A 4 16.38 15.16 63.77
N SER A 5 15.57 16.04 64.29
CA SER A 5 14.30 16.43 63.69
C SER A 5 14.41 17.35 62.48
N LYS A 6 15.54 18.07 62.33
CA LYS A 6 15.76 19.04 61.24
C LYS A 6 16.25 18.36 59.96
N GLU A 7 17.04 17.30 60.12
CA GLU A 7 17.53 16.51 58.95
C GLU A 7 16.43 15.64 58.33
N GLU A 8 15.52 15.06 59.13
CA GLU A 8 14.39 14.31 58.59
C GLU A 8 13.40 15.17 57.79
N GLY A 9 13.19 16.41 58.21
CA GLY A 9 12.33 17.37 57.49
C GLY A 9 12.89 17.73 56.11
N ILE A 10 14.21 17.96 56.03
CA ILE A 10 14.90 18.34 54.80
C ILE A 10 14.91 17.16 53.80
N ASN A 11 15.10 15.95 54.28
CA ASN A 11 15.10 14.76 53.43
C ASN A 11 13.69 14.42 52.92
N LYS A 12 12.64 14.62 53.71
CA LYS A 12 11.24 14.48 53.24
C LYS A 12 10.89 15.52 52.21
N PHE A 13 11.37 16.76 52.36
CA PHE A 13 11.10 17.83 51.40
C PHE A 13 11.85 17.62 50.05
N LYS A 14 13.10 17.16 50.09
CA LYS A 14 13.86 16.79 48.88
C LYS A 14 13.24 15.62 48.13
N ARG A 15 12.71 14.61 48.85
CA ARG A 15 12.02 13.47 48.24
C ARG A 15 10.68 13.86 47.63
N ALA A 16 9.92 14.74 48.29
CA ALA A 16 8.64 15.23 47.77
C ALA A 16 8.84 16.10 46.51
N SER A 17 9.84 17.00 46.49
CA SER A 17 10.13 17.83 45.34
C SER A 17 10.66 17.02 44.13
N SER A 18 11.45 15.96 44.40
CA SER A 18 11.91 15.04 43.34
C SER A 18 10.76 14.27 42.70
N LEU A 19 9.81 13.80 43.49
CA LEU A 19 8.63 13.08 43.00
C LEU A 19 7.68 14.00 42.20
N VAL A 20 7.50 15.25 42.61
CA VAL A 20 6.68 16.22 41.88
C VAL A 20 7.33 16.60 40.55
N ILE A 21 8.65 16.77 40.51
CA ILE A 21 9.37 17.06 39.25
C ILE A 21 9.32 15.88 38.27
N MET A 22 9.49 14.64 38.77
CA MET A 22 9.37 13.44 37.94
C MET A 22 7.96 13.27 37.38
N SER A 23 6.91 13.51 38.17
CA SER A 23 5.54 13.42 37.70
C SER A 23 5.19 14.49 36.66
N ALA A 24 5.73 15.71 36.81
CA ALA A 24 5.54 16.78 35.85
C ALA A 24 6.23 16.51 34.52
N VAL A 25 7.46 15.95 34.54
CA VAL A 25 8.17 15.57 33.31
C VAL A 25 7.47 14.40 32.59
N CYS A 26 6.97 13.41 33.30
CA CYS A 26 6.21 12.33 32.69
C CYS A 26 4.88 12.84 32.11
N ALA A 27 4.17 13.74 32.77
CA ALA A 27 2.92 14.30 32.28
C ALA A 27 3.10 15.14 31.02
N THR A 28 4.16 15.94 30.94
CA THR A 28 4.46 16.75 29.75
C THR A 28 4.93 15.91 28.55
N SER A 29 5.67 14.84 28.77
CA SER A 29 6.10 13.94 27.70
C SER A 29 4.92 13.14 27.11
N VAL A 30 3.98 12.70 27.92
CA VAL A 30 2.77 12.00 27.44
C VAL A 30 1.85 12.97 26.68
N PHE A 31 1.75 14.22 27.13
CA PHE A 31 0.91 15.22 26.45
C PHE A 31 1.48 15.63 25.09
N SER A 32 2.80 15.73 24.94
CA SER A 32 3.43 16.11 23.67
C SER A 32 3.39 14.96 22.63
N VAL A 33 3.44 13.71 23.04
CA VAL A 33 3.28 12.56 22.13
C VAL A 33 1.83 12.45 21.66
N GLY A 34 0.84 12.69 22.54
CA GLY A 34 -0.58 12.65 22.17
C GLY A 34 -0.99 13.74 21.16
N ALA A 35 -0.33 14.90 21.20
CA ALA A 35 -0.64 16.02 20.30
C ALA A 35 -0.20 15.77 18.82
N PHE A 36 0.74 14.87 18.59
CA PHE A 36 1.27 14.54 17.25
C PHE A 36 0.90 13.13 16.79
N SER A 37 0.21 12.34 17.64
CA SER A 37 -0.20 10.99 17.28
C SER A 37 -1.53 11.00 16.54
N ARG A 38 -1.65 10.12 15.55
CA ARG A 38 -2.90 9.90 14.80
C ARG A 38 -3.22 8.41 14.77
N GLN A 39 -4.51 8.11 14.73
CA GLN A 39 -4.96 6.74 14.51
C GLN A 39 -4.74 6.35 13.05
N VAL A 40 -4.25 5.15 12.83
CA VAL A 40 -4.15 4.54 11.51
C VAL A 40 -4.90 3.21 11.50
N ASN A 41 -5.67 2.99 10.44
CA ASN A 41 -6.35 1.74 10.16
C ASN A 41 -5.75 1.13 8.89
N VAL A 42 -5.08 0.00 9.04
CA VAL A 42 -4.44 -0.73 7.94
C VAL A 42 -5.30 -1.95 7.59
N ASN A 43 -5.82 -1.98 6.37
CA ASN A 43 -6.53 -3.12 5.82
C ASN A 43 -5.57 -3.91 4.94
N ALA A 44 -5.31 -5.16 5.29
CA ALA A 44 -4.45 -6.07 4.55
C ALA A 44 -4.87 -7.51 4.81
N ASP A 45 -4.88 -8.36 3.78
CA ASP A 45 -5.13 -9.81 3.88
C ASP A 45 -6.43 -10.13 4.64
N ASP A 46 -7.54 -9.45 4.30
CA ASP A 46 -8.87 -9.55 4.92
C ASP A 46 -8.90 -9.21 6.43
N ARG A 47 -7.90 -8.48 6.91
CA ARG A 47 -7.80 -8.04 8.31
C ARG A 47 -7.66 -6.52 8.39
N THR A 48 -8.26 -5.94 9.41
CA THR A 48 -8.05 -4.53 9.77
C THR A 48 -7.23 -4.46 11.04
N ILE A 49 -6.09 -3.77 10.97
CA ILE A 49 -5.19 -3.52 12.11
C ILE A 49 -5.28 -2.04 12.44
N SER A 50 -5.69 -1.72 13.66
CA SER A 50 -5.72 -0.33 14.15
C SER A 50 -4.50 -0.08 15.03
N ALA A 51 -3.80 1.02 14.78
CA ALA A 51 -2.62 1.43 15.52
C ALA A 51 -2.60 2.96 15.72
N ILE A 52 -1.71 3.43 16.59
CA ILE A 52 -1.43 4.86 16.77
C ILE A 52 -0.02 5.11 16.25
N THR A 53 0.12 6.12 15.41
CA THR A 53 1.41 6.51 14.82
C THR A 53 1.68 8.00 15.01
N VAL A 54 2.96 8.34 15.08
CA VAL A 54 3.46 9.72 15.03
C VAL A 54 4.17 10.02 13.69
N THR A 55 4.38 8.99 12.87
CA THR A 55 4.98 9.12 11.54
C THR A 55 3.89 9.26 10.47
N GLY A 56 4.21 9.98 9.40
CA GLY A 56 3.41 10.04 8.18
C GLY A 56 3.87 9.10 7.09
N ASP A 57 4.97 8.37 7.30
CA ASP A 57 5.54 7.45 6.32
C ASP A 57 4.73 6.14 6.26
N THR A 58 4.19 5.84 5.07
CA THR A 58 3.32 4.68 4.84
C THR A 58 4.06 3.36 5.06
N PHE A 59 5.30 3.25 4.58
CA PHE A 59 6.07 2.01 4.70
C PHE A 59 6.51 1.74 6.13
N GLU A 60 6.89 2.79 6.87
CA GLU A 60 7.22 2.67 8.30
C GLU A 60 5.99 2.22 9.11
N ILE A 61 4.81 2.74 8.78
CA ILE A 61 3.56 2.32 9.43
C ILE A 61 3.29 0.84 9.16
N LEU A 62 3.37 0.40 7.89
CA LEU A 62 3.13 -0.99 7.51
C LEU A 62 4.10 -1.96 8.19
N ASP A 63 5.38 -1.61 8.25
CA ASP A 63 6.40 -2.42 8.93
C ASP A 63 6.12 -2.56 10.43
N ARG A 64 5.76 -1.46 11.10
CA ARG A 64 5.38 -1.46 12.54
C ARG A 64 4.18 -2.34 12.86
N VAL A 65 3.20 -2.42 11.97
CA VAL A 65 2.02 -3.28 12.14
C VAL A 65 2.23 -4.70 11.61
N GLY A 66 3.44 -5.00 11.11
CA GLY A 66 3.82 -6.32 10.63
C GLY A 66 3.29 -6.68 9.25
N VAL A 67 2.86 -5.69 8.45
CA VAL A 67 2.41 -5.87 7.08
C VAL A 67 3.57 -5.69 6.12
N LYS A 68 4.07 -6.79 5.56
CA LYS A 68 5.16 -6.77 4.57
C LYS A 68 4.59 -6.56 3.18
N MET A 69 5.24 -5.70 2.41
CA MET A 69 4.95 -5.47 1.01
C MET A 69 5.78 -6.40 0.12
N SER A 70 5.15 -6.96 -0.89
CA SER A 70 5.77 -7.79 -1.93
C SER A 70 5.83 -7.02 -3.25
N GLU A 71 6.59 -7.54 -4.20
CA GLU A 71 6.67 -6.97 -5.54
C GLU A 71 5.29 -6.93 -6.21
N GLY A 72 4.92 -5.77 -6.75
CA GLY A 72 3.63 -5.54 -7.40
C GLY A 72 2.48 -5.19 -6.47
N ASP A 73 2.64 -5.33 -5.13
CA ASP A 73 1.65 -4.84 -4.16
C ASP A 73 1.51 -3.32 -4.25
N SER A 74 0.32 -2.81 -3.94
CA SER A 74 0.08 -1.37 -3.82
C SER A 74 -0.64 -1.02 -2.53
N VAL A 75 -0.54 0.25 -2.13
CA VAL A 75 -1.22 0.79 -0.96
C VAL A 75 -2.00 2.02 -1.37
N ASP A 76 -3.30 1.98 -1.17
CA ASP A 76 -4.13 3.17 -1.27
C ASP A 76 -4.15 3.87 0.09
N ARG A 77 -3.77 5.14 0.10
CA ARG A 77 -3.75 6.00 1.29
C ARG A 77 -4.88 6.99 1.25
N LYS A 78 -5.60 7.10 2.35
CA LYS A 78 -6.68 8.07 2.52
C LYS A 78 -6.61 8.72 3.90
N ASP A 79 -6.57 10.04 3.94
CA ASP A 79 -6.74 10.81 5.15
C ASP A 79 -8.24 11.03 5.38
N GLU A 80 -8.76 10.58 6.53
CA GLU A 80 -10.17 10.70 6.87
C GLU A 80 -10.46 12.04 7.56
N ILE A 81 -11.73 12.45 7.54
CA ILE A 81 -12.18 13.75 8.07
C ILE A 81 -11.93 13.90 9.59
N ASP A 82 -11.94 12.79 10.32
CA ASP A 82 -11.65 12.73 11.76
C ASP A 82 -10.15 12.81 12.10
N GLY A 83 -9.29 12.98 11.09
CA GLY A 83 -7.84 13.04 11.23
C GLY A 83 -7.15 11.67 11.29
N SER A 84 -7.90 10.57 11.22
CA SER A 84 -7.32 9.23 11.09
C SER A 84 -6.77 8.98 9.68
N LEU A 85 -5.86 8.00 9.59
CA LEU A 85 -5.28 7.56 8.33
C LEU A 85 -5.79 6.15 8.01
N LYS A 86 -6.26 5.95 6.79
CA LYS A 86 -6.63 4.64 6.28
C LYS A 86 -5.62 4.20 5.21
N LEU A 87 -5.10 3.00 5.37
CA LEU A 87 -4.21 2.34 4.41
C LEU A 87 -4.86 1.04 3.96
N ASP A 88 -5.18 0.94 2.67
CA ASP A 88 -5.73 -0.26 2.06
C ASP A 88 -4.63 -0.93 1.21
N VAL A 89 -4.12 -2.07 1.67
CA VAL A 89 -3.08 -2.84 0.98
C VAL A 89 -3.75 -3.78 -0.02
N LYS A 90 -3.38 -3.63 -1.29
CA LYS A 90 -3.82 -4.50 -2.38
C LYS A 90 -2.69 -5.43 -2.76
N ARG A 91 -2.93 -6.73 -2.64
CA ARG A 91 -1.95 -7.75 -3.00
C ARG A 91 -1.83 -7.92 -4.49
N ALA A 92 -0.61 -8.12 -4.94
CA ALA A 92 -0.33 -8.40 -6.34
C ALA A 92 -0.79 -9.81 -6.71
N PHE A 93 -1.25 -9.94 -7.94
CA PHE A 93 -1.58 -11.19 -8.60
C PHE A 93 -0.86 -11.28 -9.95
N ASP A 94 -0.75 -12.50 -10.46
CA ASP A 94 -0.09 -12.74 -11.72
C ASP A 94 -1.03 -12.46 -12.91
N VAL A 95 -0.48 -11.75 -13.92
CA VAL A 95 -1.12 -11.48 -15.21
C VAL A 95 -0.09 -11.77 -16.29
N SER A 96 -0.49 -12.42 -17.36
CA SER A 96 0.38 -12.64 -18.52
C SER A 96 -0.09 -11.86 -19.74
N VAL A 97 0.87 -11.33 -20.49
CA VAL A 97 0.64 -10.66 -21.78
C VAL A 97 1.45 -11.41 -22.83
N SER A 98 0.78 -11.86 -23.90
CA SER A 98 1.42 -12.62 -24.98
C SER A 98 1.09 -12.04 -26.36
N LYS A 99 2.11 -12.02 -27.25
CA LYS A 99 1.99 -11.69 -28.68
C LYS A 99 2.91 -12.60 -29.47
N GLY A 100 2.36 -13.50 -30.28
CA GLY A 100 3.12 -14.54 -30.95
C GLY A 100 3.86 -15.44 -29.97
N ASP A 101 5.18 -15.58 -30.13
CA ASP A 101 6.03 -16.40 -29.25
C ASP A 101 6.52 -15.65 -27.99
N LYS A 102 6.24 -14.35 -27.88
CA LYS A 102 6.66 -13.55 -26.74
C LYS A 102 5.57 -13.57 -25.65
N THR A 103 5.93 -14.00 -24.45
CA THR A 103 5.07 -13.93 -23.26
C THR A 103 5.80 -13.24 -22.14
N VAL A 104 5.14 -12.28 -21.51
CA VAL A 104 5.64 -11.53 -20.35
C VAL A 104 4.69 -11.75 -19.18
N ASN A 105 5.22 -12.19 -18.05
CA ASN A 105 4.47 -12.33 -16.81
C ASN A 105 4.68 -11.08 -15.94
N LEU A 106 3.60 -10.54 -15.43
CA LEU A 106 3.57 -9.31 -14.63
C LEU A 106 2.91 -9.59 -13.28
N LYS A 107 3.38 -8.90 -12.25
CA LYS A 107 2.71 -8.82 -10.95
C LYS A 107 2.01 -7.48 -10.85
N LYS A 108 0.70 -7.50 -10.71
CA LYS A 108 -0.16 -6.31 -10.63
C LYS A 108 -1.16 -6.46 -9.50
N SER A 109 -1.41 -5.40 -8.77
CA SER A 109 -2.44 -5.35 -7.72
C SER A 109 -3.72 -4.66 -8.19
N GLN A 110 -3.62 -3.88 -9.28
CA GLN A 110 -4.72 -3.15 -9.91
C GLN A 110 -4.29 -2.62 -11.28
N GLY A 111 -5.23 -2.08 -12.04
CA GLY A 111 -5.02 -1.48 -13.34
C GLY A 111 -5.95 -2.05 -14.41
N THR A 112 -5.71 -1.69 -15.65
CA THR A 112 -6.45 -2.12 -16.83
C THR A 112 -5.60 -3.02 -17.73
N VAL A 113 -6.25 -3.66 -18.70
CA VAL A 113 -5.57 -4.43 -19.75
C VAL A 113 -4.54 -3.56 -20.47
N LYS A 114 -4.89 -2.31 -20.74
CA LYS A 114 -3.96 -1.34 -21.34
C LYS A 114 -2.70 -1.13 -20.50
N ASP A 115 -2.86 -0.92 -19.18
CA ASP A 115 -1.73 -0.74 -18.26
C ASP A 115 -0.80 -1.98 -18.21
N ALA A 116 -1.38 -3.18 -18.35
CA ALA A 116 -0.60 -4.42 -18.41
C ALA A 116 0.18 -4.53 -19.73
N ILE A 117 -0.44 -4.21 -20.87
CA ILE A 117 0.22 -4.22 -22.17
C ILE A 117 1.38 -3.21 -22.19
N GLU A 118 1.16 -1.98 -21.75
CA GLU A 118 2.21 -0.95 -21.65
C GLU A 118 3.36 -1.40 -20.74
N SER A 119 3.05 -1.99 -19.59
CA SER A 119 4.05 -2.49 -18.64
C SER A 119 4.83 -3.70 -19.15
N SER A 120 4.25 -4.48 -20.09
CA SER A 120 4.92 -5.63 -20.68
C SER A 120 6.00 -5.25 -21.71
N GLY A 121 6.00 -4.01 -22.19
CA GLY A 121 6.86 -3.57 -23.28
C GLY A 121 6.57 -4.28 -24.61
N ILE A 122 5.35 -4.78 -24.78
CA ILE A 122 4.86 -5.34 -26.04
C ILE A 122 4.17 -4.22 -26.81
N GLU A 123 4.71 -3.88 -27.98
CA GLU A 123 4.14 -2.86 -28.85
C GLU A 123 2.92 -3.40 -29.58
N LEU A 124 1.87 -2.58 -29.67
CA LEU A 124 0.67 -2.87 -30.44
C LEU A 124 0.78 -2.23 -31.82
N ASP A 125 0.48 -3.01 -32.86
CA ASP A 125 0.32 -2.55 -34.23
C ASP A 125 -1.16 -2.22 -34.50
N GLU A 126 -1.46 -1.39 -35.49
CA GLU A 126 -2.82 -1.00 -35.86
C GLU A 126 -3.74 -2.19 -36.22
N THR A 127 -3.14 -3.31 -36.62
CA THR A 127 -3.83 -4.53 -37.02
C THR A 127 -3.95 -5.58 -35.91
N ASP A 128 -3.42 -5.28 -34.72
CA ASP A 128 -3.48 -6.18 -33.60
C ASP A 128 -4.86 -6.15 -32.92
N ILE A 129 -5.31 -7.32 -32.50
CA ILE A 129 -6.54 -7.49 -31.73
C ILE A 129 -6.20 -8.12 -30.37
N CYS A 130 -6.68 -7.50 -29.32
CA CYS A 130 -6.60 -8.05 -27.98
C CYS A 130 -7.85 -8.86 -27.64
N ASN A 131 -7.68 -9.97 -26.92
CA ASN A 131 -8.80 -10.82 -26.47
C ASN A 131 -9.69 -10.16 -25.39
N PHE A 132 -9.24 -9.06 -24.81
CA PHE A 132 -10.01 -8.25 -23.85
C PHE A 132 -10.01 -6.78 -24.27
N PRO A 133 -11.07 -6.01 -23.92
CA PRO A 133 -11.09 -4.56 -24.07
C PRO A 133 -9.96 -3.90 -23.26
N GLU A 134 -9.37 -2.85 -23.78
CA GLU A 134 -8.24 -2.14 -23.14
C GLU A 134 -8.61 -1.53 -21.77
N ASP A 135 -9.87 -1.13 -21.58
CA ASP A 135 -10.40 -0.53 -20.36
C ASP A 135 -10.83 -1.58 -19.31
N LYS A 136 -10.81 -2.87 -19.65
CA LYS A 136 -11.15 -3.93 -18.70
C LYS A 136 -10.16 -3.94 -17.54
N SER A 137 -10.70 -4.00 -16.29
CA SER A 137 -9.89 -4.16 -15.09
C SER A 137 -9.18 -5.52 -15.07
N LEU A 138 -7.95 -5.53 -14.55
CA LEU A 138 -7.17 -6.74 -14.38
C LEU A 138 -7.77 -7.64 -13.29
N GLU A 139 -7.68 -8.93 -13.51
CA GLU A 139 -8.14 -9.98 -12.62
C GLU A 139 -7.01 -11.01 -12.39
N PRO A 140 -6.97 -11.67 -11.21
CA PRO A 140 -5.97 -12.69 -10.92
C PRO A 140 -5.94 -13.81 -11.97
N GLY A 141 -4.75 -14.11 -12.49
CA GLY A 141 -4.54 -15.16 -13.49
C GLY A 141 -4.99 -14.79 -14.90
N MET A 142 -5.30 -13.50 -15.17
CA MET A 142 -5.70 -13.05 -16.50
C MET A 142 -4.59 -13.28 -17.53
N ASN A 143 -4.96 -13.88 -18.67
CA ASN A 143 -4.08 -14.09 -19.80
C ASN A 143 -4.52 -13.19 -20.96
N ILE A 144 -3.76 -12.13 -21.20
CA ILE A 144 -3.98 -11.15 -22.27
C ILE A 144 -3.24 -11.64 -23.52
N VAL A 145 -4.01 -11.94 -24.56
CA VAL A 145 -3.47 -12.45 -25.83
C VAL A 145 -3.67 -11.40 -26.91
N ILE A 146 -2.57 -11.01 -27.53
CA ILE A 146 -2.53 -10.08 -28.66
C ILE A 146 -2.30 -10.90 -29.93
N SER A 147 -3.25 -10.83 -30.85
CA SER A 147 -3.25 -11.56 -32.12
C SER A 147 -3.20 -10.59 -33.29
N LYS A 148 -2.44 -10.94 -34.32
CA LYS A 148 -2.38 -10.15 -35.55
C LYS A 148 -3.55 -10.51 -36.46
N THR A 149 -4.26 -9.51 -36.96
CA THR A 149 -5.27 -9.74 -38.00
C THR A 149 -4.59 -9.95 -39.33
N VAL A 150 -4.92 -11.05 -40.01
CA VAL A 150 -4.47 -11.33 -41.37
C VAL A 150 -5.67 -11.27 -42.29
N GLY A 151 -5.64 -10.37 -43.23
CA GLY A 151 -6.65 -10.33 -44.31
C GLY A 151 -6.47 -11.53 -45.24
N ILE A 152 -7.52 -12.37 -45.34
CA ILE A 152 -7.52 -13.51 -46.27
C ILE A 152 -8.36 -13.14 -47.49
N LYS A 153 -7.77 -13.18 -48.66
CA LYS A 153 -8.52 -13.07 -49.91
C LYS A 153 -8.96 -14.47 -50.36
N LEU A 154 -10.24 -14.71 -50.37
CA LEU A 154 -10.84 -15.94 -50.87
C LEU A 154 -11.15 -15.79 -52.37
N ALA A 155 -10.50 -16.61 -53.20
CA ALA A 155 -10.89 -16.78 -54.59
C ALA A 155 -11.86 -17.99 -54.69
N VAL A 156 -13.14 -17.70 -54.99
CA VAL A 156 -14.13 -18.73 -55.26
C VAL A 156 -14.59 -18.56 -56.71
N ASP A 157 -14.48 -19.63 -57.49
CA ASP A 157 -14.85 -19.65 -58.93
C ASP A 157 -14.18 -18.57 -59.80
N GLY A 158 -12.95 -18.17 -59.46
CA GLY A 158 -12.18 -17.18 -60.23
C GLY A 158 -12.51 -15.71 -59.92
N GLU A 159 -13.42 -15.43 -59.00
CA GLU A 159 -13.67 -14.09 -58.48
C GLU A 159 -13.01 -13.90 -57.09
N ILE A 160 -12.29 -12.76 -56.95
CA ILE A 160 -11.68 -12.36 -55.67
C ILE A 160 -12.76 -11.59 -54.89
N LYS A 161 -13.18 -12.08 -53.72
CA LYS A 161 -14.01 -11.37 -52.76
C LYS A 161 -13.15 -10.93 -51.58
N ASP A 162 -13.17 -9.62 -51.30
CA ASP A 162 -12.52 -9.00 -50.16
C ASP A 162 -13.37 -9.12 -48.88
#